data_6445a6cecbc946a7e3b19a41c6696808
#
_entry.id   6445a6cecbc946a7e3b19a41c6696808
#
_cell.length_a   1.000
_cell.length_b   1.000
_cell.length_c   1.000
_cell.angle_alpha   90.00
_cell.angle_beta   90.00
_cell.angle_gamma   90.00
#
_symmetry.space_group_name_H-M   'P 1'
#
loop_
_entity.id
_entity.type
_entity.pdbx_description
1 polymer ?
#
loop_
_entity_poly.entity_id
_entity_poly.type
_entity_poly.pdbx_seq_one_letter_code
_entity_poly.pdbx_strand_id
1 'polypeptide(L)'
;LLNKFTKLRREKKRILQTTSELSWLQSLDKQLIEIGEKIIDYKINFLNSFQIFLQNEKSVFFDFEINPSFGLSQRDNFLTKFKQNLSDENQWPQDHKLQSENDPLKSIFDITHKGKKLTQLSSAQSKLLILSFLLQCAKFLNESKITIFLIDEIFDNFDMMNIQKVIQYCAENKFQTFFSTTDNFALQGVIKNLEIKEIT
;
A
#
# COMPACT_ATOMS: atom_id res chain seq x y z
N LEU A 1 -2.16 -15.59 -0.76
CA LEU A 1 -2.86 -15.25 -1.99
C LEU A 1 -1.94 -14.55 -2.99
N LEU A 2 -1.31 -13.44 -2.64
CA LEU A 2 -0.48 -12.61 -3.55
C LEU A 2 0.63 -13.43 -4.22
N ASN A 3 1.43 -14.19 -3.45
CA ASN A 3 2.51 -15.02 -3.99
C ASN A 3 1.99 -16.09 -4.96
N LYS A 4 0.83 -16.70 -4.66
CA LYS A 4 0.21 -17.70 -5.55
C LYS A 4 -0.27 -17.04 -6.84
N PHE A 5 -0.93 -15.89 -6.76
CA PHE A 5 -1.37 -15.13 -7.93
C PHE A 5 -0.20 -14.75 -8.84
N THR A 6 0.87 -14.18 -8.26
CA THR A 6 2.07 -13.78 -9.01
C THR A 6 2.75 -14.99 -9.70
N LYS A 7 2.80 -16.14 -9.00
CA LYS A 7 3.35 -17.38 -9.58
C LYS A 7 2.53 -17.83 -10.81
N LEU A 8 1.20 -17.88 -10.69
CA LEU A 8 0.32 -18.26 -11.79
C LEU A 8 0.40 -17.28 -12.97
N ARG A 9 0.51 -15.98 -12.72
CA ARG A 9 0.72 -14.96 -13.77
C ARG A 9 2.02 -15.20 -14.53
N ARG A 10 3.12 -15.50 -13.83
CA ARG A 10 4.40 -15.84 -14.45
C ARG A 10 4.33 -17.13 -15.27
N GLU A 11 3.65 -18.14 -14.77
CA GLU A 11 3.44 -19.41 -15.45
C GLU A 11 2.62 -19.21 -16.73
N LYS A 12 1.48 -18.49 -16.65
CA LYS A 12 0.68 -18.12 -17.83
C LYS A 12 1.54 -17.42 -18.88
N LYS A 13 2.32 -16.41 -18.49
CA LYS A 13 3.19 -15.67 -19.40
C LYS A 13 4.19 -16.59 -20.09
N ARG A 14 4.78 -17.57 -19.38
CA ARG A 14 5.72 -18.55 -19.95
C ARG A 14 5.02 -19.43 -20.97
N ILE A 15 3.83 -19.93 -20.67
CA ILE A 15 3.07 -20.81 -21.57
C ILE A 15 2.67 -20.07 -22.85
N LEU A 16 2.20 -18.84 -22.75
CA LEU A 16 1.89 -18.00 -23.91
C LEU A 16 3.08 -17.80 -24.87
N GLN A 17 4.32 -17.92 -24.36
CA GLN A 17 5.54 -17.79 -25.16
C GLN A 17 6.03 -19.14 -25.77
N THR A 18 5.62 -20.26 -25.20
CA THR A 18 6.22 -21.58 -25.53
C THR A 18 5.26 -22.54 -26.21
N THR A 19 3.98 -22.48 -25.89
CA THR A 19 2.97 -23.42 -26.35
C THR A 19 1.63 -22.74 -26.58
N SER A 20 0.82 -23.27 -27.48
CA SER A 20 -0.55 -22.81 -27.76
C SER A 20 -1.62 -23.77 -27.19
N GLU A 21 -1.31 -24.48 -26.08
CA GLU A 21 -2.29 -25.37 -25.45
C GLU A 21 -3.37 -24.58 -24.73
N LEU A 22 -4.47 -24.34 -25.43
CA LEU A 22 -5.59 -23.53 -24.94
C LEU A 22 -6.22 -24.09 -23.66
N SER A 23 -6.30 -25.43 -23.51
CA SER A 23 -6.85 -26.07 -22.31
C SER A 23 -6.08 -25.73 -21.04
N TRP A 24 -4.74 -25.68 -21.13
CA TRP A 24 -3.90 -25.31 -19.98
C TRP A 24 -4.06 -23.84 -19.62
N LEU A 25 -4.08 -22.96 -20.62
CA LEU A 25 -4.32 -21.52 -20.41
C LEU A 25 -5.67 -21.27 -19.72
N GLN A 26 -6.74 -21.95 -20.17
CA GLN A 26 -8.06 -21.87 -19.55
C GLN A 26 -8.05 -22.33 -18.07
N SER A 27 -7.31 -23.39 -17.77
CA SER A 27 -7.15 -23.87 -16.39
C SER A 27 -6.43 -22.86 -15.50
N LEU A 28 -5.39 -22.20 -16.02
CA LEU A 28 -4.68 -21.12 -15.31
C LEU A 28 -5.57 -19.90 -15.12
N ASP A 29 -6.33 -19.51 -16.14
CA ASP A 29 -7.27 -18.39 -16.05
C ASP A 29 -8.31 -18.61 -14.98
N LYS A 30 -8.89 -19.80 -14.89
CA LYS A 30 -9.83 -20.15 -13.82
C LYS A 30 -9.23 -19.94 -12.44
N GLN A 31 -7.99 -20.40 -12.22
CA GLN A 31 -7.30 -20.22 -10.94
C GLN A 31 -6.95 -18.75 -10.67
N LEU A 32 -6.53 -17.99 -11.70
CA LEU A 32 -6.24 -16.57 -11.59
C LEU A 32 -7.50 -15.77 -11.23
N ILE A 33 -8.64 -16.08 -11.85
CA ILE A 33 -9.92 -15.46 -11.55
C ILE A 33 -10.32 -15.72 -10.10
N GLU A 34 -10.29 -16.98 -9.66
CA GLU A 34 -10.67 -17.34 -8.28
C GLU A 34 -9.81 -16.63 -7.23
N ILE A 35 -8.50 -16.54 -7.45
CA ILE A 35 -7.60 -15.88 -6.52
C ILE A 35 -7.73 -14.36 -6.64
N GLY A 36 -7.90 -13.83 -7.85
CA GLY A 36 -8.11 -12.42 -8.11
C GLY A 36 -9.35 -11.87 -7.42
N GLU A 37 -10.47 -12.60 -7.49
CA GLU A 37 -11.71 -12.27 -6.76
C GLU A 37 -11.45 -12.14 -5.26
N LYS A 38 -10.78 -13.12 -4.66
CA LYS A 38 -10.42 -13.08 -3.24
C LYS A 38 -9.53 -11.90 -2.87
N ILE A 39 -8.55 -11.55 -3.74
CA ILE A 39 -7.67 -10.40 -3.50
C ILE A 39 -8.48 -9.10 -3.50
N ILE A 40 -9.38 -8.93 -4.46
CA ILE A 40 -10.24 -7.75 -4.56
C ILE A 40 -11.17 -7.64 -3.37
N ASP A 41 -11.80 -8.73 -2.96
CA ASP A 41 -12.69 -8.74 -1.79
C ASP A 41 -11.94 -8.35 -0.51
N TYR A 42 -10.73 -8.88 -0.31
CA TYR A 42 -9.87 -8.47 0.81
C TYR A 42 -9.54 -6.98 0.78
N LYS A 43 -9.19 -6.45 -0.39
CA LYS A 43 -8.86 -5.03 -0.53
C LYS A 43 -10.06 -4.12 -0.24
N ILE A 44 -11.22 -4.44 -0.78
CA ILE A 44 -12.45 -3.67 -0.55
C ILE A 44 -12.83 -3.69 0.92
N ASN A 45 -12.82 -4.88 1.55
CA ASN A 45 -13.13 -5.02 2.98
C ASN A 45 -12.16 -4.25 3.86
N PHE A 46 -10.86 -4.32 3.56
CA PHE A 46 -9.83 -3.53 4.25
C PHE A 46 -10.11 -2.04 4.13
N LEU A 47 -10.35 -1.54 2.91
CA LEU A 47 -10.61 -0.11 2.69
C LEU A 47 -11.84 0.39 3.45
N ASN A 48 -12.94 -0.35 3.39
CA ASN A 48 -14.16 0.02 4.08
C ASN A 48 -13.93 0.08 5.60
N SER A 49 -13.31 -0.95 6.17
CA SER A 49 -13.01 -0.98 7.61
C SER A 49 -12.03 0.12 8.02
N PHE A 50 -11.03 0.39 7.18
CA PHE A 50 -10.04 1.43 7.45
C PHE A 50 -10.62 2.84 7.31
N GLN A 51 -11.54 3.07 6.37
CA GLN A 51 -12.25 4.35 6.26
C GLN A 51 -13.13 4.63 7.49
N ILE A 52 -13.85 3.60 7.97
CA ILE A 52 -14.64 3.71 9.22
C ILE A 52 -13.71 4.03 10.41
N PHE A 53 -12.57 3.35 10.51
CA PHE A 53 -11.57 3.63 11.54
C PHE A 53 -11.09 5.08 11.47
N LEU A 54 -10.71 5.58 10.29
CA LEU A 54 -10.23 6.95 10.11
C LEU A 54 -11.27 8.03 10.45
N GLN A 55 -12.56 7.75 10.25
CA GLN A 55 -13.63 8.69 10.65
C GLN A 55 -13.70 8.92 12.17
N ASN A 56 -13.26 7.93 12.94
CA ASN A 56 -13.25 7.99 14.41
C ASN A 56 -11.89 8.43 14.98
N GLU A 57 -10.85 8.52 14.14
CA GLU A 57 -9.51 8.89 14.56
C GLU A 57 -9.16 10.31 14.11
N LYS A 58 -8.48 11.05 15.00
CA LYS A 58 -7.92 12.35 14.62
C LYS A 58 -6.66 12.11 13.81
N SER A 59 -6.54 12.77 12.66
CA SER A 59 -5.30 12.81 11.91
C SER A 59 -4.16 13.32 12.77
N VAL A 60 -3.03 12.63 12.72
CA VAL A 60 -1.96 12.81 13.70
C VAL A 60 -1.18 14.08 13.49
N PHE A 61 -0.61 14.23 12.32
CA PHE A 61 0.27 15.35 12.03
C PHE A 61 0.17 15.83 10.58
N PHE A 62 -0.44 15.04 9.72
CA PHE A 62 -0.67 15.38 8.31
C PHE A 62 -1.96 14.74 7.83
N ASP A 63 -2.95 15.56 7.50
CA ASP A 63 -4.26 15.11 7.07
C ASP A 63 -4.19 14.44 5.70
N PHE A 64 -4.92 13.37 5.54
CA PHE A 64 -5.06 12.71 4.26
C PHE A 64 -6.47 12.16 4.05
N GLU A 65 -6.79 11.98 2.78
CA GLU A 65 -8.04 11.40 2.33
C GLU A 65 -7.74 10.14 1.53
N ILE A 66 -8.57 9.12 1.70
CA ILE A 66 -8.51 7.91 0.88
C ILE A 66 -9.60 8.00 -0.17
N ASN A 67 -9.19 8.00 -1.42
CA ASN A 67 -10.07 8.05 -2.57
C ASN A 67 -10.08 6.67 -3.26
N PRO A 68 -11.11 5.84 -3.03
CA PRO A 68 -11.21 4.54 -3.69
C PRO A 68 -11.27 4.71 -5.22
N SER A 69 -10.49 3.94 -5.94
CA SER A 69 -10.55 3.91 -7.41
C SER A 69 -11.82 3.24 -7.91
N PHE A 70 -12.38 2.32 -7.08
CA PHE A 70 -13.70 1.74 -7.28
C PHE A 70 -14.27 1.27 -5.93
N GLY A 71 -15.60 1.33 -5.80
CA GLY A 71 -16.33 0.82 -4.63
C GLY A 71 -16.96 -0.55 -4.86
N LEU A 72 -17.69 -1.04 -3.86
CA LEU A 72 -18.42 -2.32 -3.93
C LEU A 72 -19.34 -2.39 -5.16
N SER A 73 -20.00 -1.28 -5.53
CA SER A 73 -20.88 -1.21 -6.70
C SER A 73 -20.15 -1.41 -8.03
N GLN A 74 -18.85 -1.27 -8.08
CA GLN A 74 -18.04 -1.43 -9.29
C GLN A 74 -17.25 -2.75 -9.30
N ARG A 75 -17.32 -3.54 -8.22
CA ARG A 75 -16.61 -4.81 -8.06
C ARG A 75 -16.85 -5.77 -9.24
N ASP A 76 -18.12 -5.99 -9.58
CA ASP A 76 -18.49 -6.95 -10.63
C ASP A 76 -18.04 -6.47 -12.01
N ASN A 77 -18.10 -5.18 -12.28
CA ASN A 77 -17.58 -4.61 -13.51
C ASN A 77 -16.05 -4.79 -13.59
N PHE A 78 -15.32 -4.55 -12.47
CA PHE A 78 -13.89 -4.81 -12.42
C PHE A 78 -13.55 -6.28 -12.71
N LEU A 79 -14.26 -7.22 -12.07
CA LEU A 79 -14.03 -8.64 -12.25
C LEU A 79 -14.38 -9.10 -13.68
N THR A 80 -15.45 -8.56 -14.26
CA THR A 80 -15.81 -8.82 -15.66
C THR A 80 -14.71 -8.37 -16.61
N LYS A 81 -14.20 -7.17 -16.43
CA LYS A 81 -13.06 -6.66 -17.24
C LYS A 81 -11.79 -7.46 -16.99
N PHE A 82 -11.51 -7.87 -15.76
CA PHE A 82 -10.36 -8.72 -15.46
C PHE A 82 -10.45 -10.08 -16.17
N LYS A 83 -11.62 -10.73 -16.15
CA LYS A 83 -11.88 -11.97 -16.89
C LYS A 83 -11.71 -11.79 -18.39
N GLN A 84 -12.23 -10.71 -18.96
CA GLN A 84 -12.08 -10.38 -20.38
C GLN A 84 -10.59 -10.21 -20.75
N ASN A 85 -9.83 -9.46 -19.94
CA ASN A 85 -8.40 -9.25 -20.19
C ASN A 85 -7.60 -10.55 -20.19
N LEU A 86 -7.93 -11.51 -19.31
CA LEU A 86 -7.27 -12.82 -19.30
C LEU A 86 -7.58 -13.62 -20.58
N SER A 87 -8.81 -13.52 -21.09
CA SER A 87 -9.23 -14.14 -22.35
C SER A 87 -8.54 -13.51 -23.55
N ASP A 88 -8.47 -12.18 -23.58
CA ASP A 88 -7.83 -11.42 -24.67
C ASP A 88 -6.31 -11.71 -24.76
N GLU A 89 -5.63 -11.85 -23.60
CA GLU A 89 -4.23 -12.27 -23.53
C GLU A 89 -4.00 -13.64 -24.22
N ASN A 90 -4.96 -14.56 -24.14
CA ASN A 90 -4.86 -15.87 -24.78
C ASN A 90 -5.00 -15.81 -26.29
N GLN A 91 -5.72 -14.83 -26.82
CA GLN A 91 -5.95 -14.63 -28.26
C GLN A 91 -4.82 -13.82 -28.92
N TRP A 92 -4.28 -12.83 -28.18
CA TRP A 92 -3.31 -11.87 -28.68
C TRP A 92 -2.08 -11.78 -27.76
N PRO A 93 -1.21 -12.84 -27.72
CA PRO A 93 -0.07 -12.88 -26.77
C PRO A 93 0.95 -11.76 -26.94
N GLN A 94 1.00 -11.12 -28.11
CA GLN A 94 2.00 -10.09 -28.43
C GLN A 94 1.58 -8.68 -28.00
N ASP A 95 0.31 -8.44 -27.73
CA ASP A 95 -0.20 -7.16 -27.23
C ASP A 95 0.02 -6.98 -25.72
N HIS A 96 1.29 -7.09 -25.28
CA HIS A 96 1.71 -6.97 -23.88
C HIS A 96 1.37 -5.63 -23.21
N LYS A 97 0.77 -4.68 -23.91
CA LYS A 97 0.27 -3.42 -23.37
C LYS A 97 -1.03 -3.55 -22.56
N LEU A 98 -1.66 -4.70 -22.62
CA LEU A 98 -2.85 -5.05 -21.81
C LEU A 98 -2.52 -5.39 -20.33
N GLN A 99 -1.48 -4.80 -19.74
CA GLN A 99 -1.44 -4.67 -18.27
C GLN A 99 -2.58 -3.74 -17.87
N SER A 100 -3.74 -4.36 -17.86
CA SER A 100 -5.01 -3.69 -17.77
C SER A 100 -5.11 -2.90 -16.48
N GLU A 101 -5.83 -1.80 -16.55
CA GLU A 101 -6.26 -1.03 -15.38
C GLU A 101 -6.95 -1.91 -14.33
N ASN A 102 -7.46 -3.08 -14.74
CA ASN A 102 -8.21 -4.04 -13.92
C ASN A 102 -7.36 -5.23 -13.44
N ASP A 103 -6.09 -5.02 -13.04
CA ASP A 103 -5.27 -6.05 -12.42
C ASP A 103 -5.51 -6.08 -10.89
N PRO A 104 -5.88 -7.24 -10.29
CA PRO A 104 -6.07 -7.37 -8.85
C PRO A 104 -4.88 -6.96 -8.00
N LEU A 105 -3.66 -6.92 -8.56
CA LEU A 105 -2.46 -6.47 -7.83
C LEU A 105 -2.30 -4.95 -7.81
N LYS A 106 -2.96 -4.20 -8.69
CA LYS A 106 -2.89 -2.74 -8.69
C LYS A 106 -3.56 -2.14 -7.46
N SER A 107 -3.17 -0.92 -7.13
CA SER A 107 -3.85 -0.15 -6.10
C SER A 107 -5.31 0.08 -6.47
N ILE A 108 -6.19 0.00 -5.47
CA ILE A 108 -7.62 0.29 -5.61
C ILE A 108 -8.01 1.62 -4.99
N PHE A 109 -7.03 2.39 -4.54
CA PHE A 109 -7.24 3.72 -3.96
C PHE A 109 -6.03 4.61 -4.19
N ASP A 110 -6.28 5.89 -4.18
CA ASP A 110 -5.28 6.95 -4.09
C ASP A 110 -5.35 7.59 -2.70
N ILE A 111 -4.23 8.11 -2.22
CA ILE A 111 -4.17 8.99 -1.05
C ILE A 111 -3.92 10.42 -1.51
N THR A 112 -4.66 11.37 -0.94
CA THR A 112 -4.53 12.79 -1.24
C THR A 112 -4.42 13.61 0.04
N HIS A 113 -3.89 14.82 -0.10
CA HIS A 113 -3.90 15.83 0.95
C HIS A 113 -4.55 17.10 0.41
N LYS A 114 -5.66 17.53 1.00
CA LYS A 114 -6.45 18.69 0.54
C LYS A 114 -6.75 18.62 -0.97
N GLY A 115 -7.17 17.44 -1.42
CA GLY A 115 -7.49 17.17 -2.83
C GLY A 115 -6.27 17.04 -3.76
N LYS A 116 -5.03 17.23 -3.28
CA LYS A 116 -3.82 17.10 -4.10
C LYS A 116 -3.27 15.67 -4.03
N LYS A 117 -2.93 15.11 -5.20
CA LYS A 117 -2.23 13.81 -5.31
C LYS A 117 -0.76 13.93 -4.87
N LEU A 118 -0.13 12.80 -4.53
CA LEU A 118 1.29 12.73 -4.17
C LEU A 118 2.21 13.46 -5.16
N THR A 119 1.94 13.34 -6.45
CA THR A 119 2.72 13.97 -7.52
C THR A 119 2.63 15.50 -7.56
N GLN A 120 1.67 16.08 -6.84
CA GLN A 120 1.43 17.53 -6.76
C GLN A 120 1.93 18.15 -5.44
N LEU A 121 2.46 17.32 -4.55
CA LEU A 121 3.00 17.73 -3.26
C LEU A 121 4.52 17.92 -3.35
N SER A 122 5.09 18.72 -2.43
CA SER A 122 6.54 18.76 -2.26
C SER A 122 7.06 17.41 -1.76
N SER A 123 8.37 17.15 -1.92
CA SER A 123 8.98 15.92 -1.44
C SER A 123 8.72 15.68 0.04
N ALA A 124 8.90 16.70 0.88
CA ALA A 124 8.64 16.63 2.32
C ALA A 124 7.16 16.34 2.61
N GLN A 125 6.22 17.03 1.96
CA GLN A 125 4.79 16.79 2.11
C GLN A 125 4.40 15.37 1.68
N SER A 126 4.95 14.86 0.58
CA SER A 126 4.70 13.49 0.12
C SER A 126 5.17 12.45 1.14
N LYS A 127 6.37 12.64 1.71
CA LYS A 127 6.92 11.77 2.74
C LYS A 127 6.07 11.80 4.03
N LEU A 128 5.64 12.99 4.46
CA LEU A 128 4.73 13.14 5.61
C LEU A 128 3.39 12.46 5.38
N LEU A 129 2.82 12.61 4.19
CA LEU A 129 1.57 11.96 3.82
C LEU A 129 1.69 10.43 3.88
N ILE A 130 2.74 9.88 3.29
CA ILE A 130 3.00 8.43 3.30
C ILE A 130 3.21 7.94 4.72
N LEU A 131 4.02 8.64 5.53
CA LEU A 131 4.29 8.26 6.90
C LEU A 131 3.01 8.31 7.76
N SER A 132 2.20 9.38 7.62
CA SER A 132 0.91 9.49 8.30
C SER A 132 -0.01 8.31 7.96
N PHE A 133 -0.13 7.99 6.68
CA PHE A 133 -0.91 6.84 6.22
C PHE A 133 -0.41 5.52 6.82
N LEU A 134 0.91 5.27 6.78
CA LEU A 134 1.49 4.03 7.32
C LEU A 134 1.30 3.90 8.83
N LEU A 135 1.44 4.99 9.59
CA LEU A 135 1.21 4.99 11.04
C LEU A 135 -0.26 4.73 11.39
N GLN A 136 -1.19 5.29 10.61
CA GLN A 136 -2.62 5.00 10.78
C GLN A 136 -2.97 3.55 10.41
N CYS A 137 -2.39 3.01 9.34
CA CYS A 137 -2.52 1.59 9.02
C CYS A 137 -1.99 0.69 10.14
N ALA A 138 -0.85 1.04 10.72
CA ALA A 138 -0.28 0.28 11.82
C ALA A 138 -1.19 0.32 13.06
N LYS A 139 -1.73 1.49 13.41
CA LYS A 139 -2.68 1.62 14.52
C LYS A 139 -3.91 0.75 14.28
N PHE A 140 -4.50 0.81 13.07
CA PHE A 140 -5.63 0.00 12.68
C PHE A 140 -5.36 -1.51 12.79
N LEU A 141 -4.14 -1.95 12.45
CA LEU A 141 -3.76 -3.36 12.45
C LEU A 141 -3.24 -3.86 13.80
N ASN A 142 -2.91 -2.94 14.73
CA ASN A 142 -2.16 -3.24 15.96
C ASN A 142 -2.99 -3.90 17.06
N GLU A 143 -4.31 -4.02 16.91
CA GLU A 143 -5.16 -4.73 17.89
C GLU A 143 -4.73 -6.19 18.13
N SER A 144 -3.92 -6.76 17.23
CA SER A 144 -3.51 -8.16 17.27
C SER A 144 -2.03 -8.46 16.98
N LYS A 145 -1.19 -7.47 16.69
CA LYS A 145 0.20 -7.70 16.26
C LYS A 145 1.14 -6.60 16.73
N ILE A 146 2.35 -6.99 17.13
CA ILE A 146 3.44 -6.03 17.40
C ILE A 146 3.90 -5.46 16.06
N THR A 147 3.84 -4.14 15.92
CA THR A 147 4.33 -3.42 14.76
C THR A 147 5.65 -2.73 15.10
N ILE A 148 6.67 -2.98 14.29
CA ILE A 148 7.98 -2.35 14.41
C ILE A 148 8.14 -1.38 13.25
N PHE A 149 8.47 -0.11 13.55
CA PHE A 149 8.82 0.88 12.57
C PHE A 149 10.32 1.08 12.47
N LEU A 150 10.81 1.11 11.24
CA LEU A 150 12.18 1.53 10.91
C LEU A 150 12.06 2.80 10.07
N ILE A 151 12.42 3.93 10.62
CA ILE A 151 12.33 5.24 9.96
C ILE A 151 13.75 5.76 9.75
N ASP A 152 14.19 5.69 8.50
CA ASP A 152 15.51 6.09 8.09
C ASP A 152 15.55 7.58 7.76
N GLU A 153 16.66 8.24 8.14
CA GLU A 153 16.94 9.65 7.83
C GLU A 153 15.78 10.59 8.18
N ILE A 154 15.20 10.45 9.38
CA ILE A 154 14.01 11.22 9.79
C ILE A 154 14.23 12.75 9.73
N PHE A 155 15.49 13.20 9.94
CA PHE A 155 15.81 14.63 9.99
C PHE A 155 16.03 15.26 8.61
N ASP A 156 16.34 14.49 7.58
CA ASP A 156 16.70 15.03 6.26
C ASP A 156 15.55 15.72 5.53
N ASN A 157 14.29 15.47 5.95
CA ASN A 157 13.15 15.91 5.16
C ASN A 157 12.03 16.54 5.99
N PHE A 158 12.15 16.55 7.33
CA PHE A 158 11.11 17.08 8.21
C PHE A 158 11.66 18.20 9.08
N ASP A 159 10.82 19.20 9.34
CA ASP A 159 11.13 20.18 10.38
C ASP A 159 10.97 19.56 11.78
N MET A 160 11.59 20.21 12.76
CA MET A 160 11.63 19.74 14.15
C MET A 160 10.23 19.53 14.73
N MET A 161 9.26 20.36 14.36
CA MET A 161 7.88 20.25 14.83
C MET A 161 7.22 18.97 14.32
N ASN A 162 7.43 18.61 13.05
CA ASN A 162 6.90 17.38 12.48
C ASN A 162 7.59 16.14 13.05
N ILE A 163 8.91 16.20 13.29
CA ILE A 163 9.64 15.13 13.95
C ILE A 163 9.09 14.87 15.36
N GLN A 164 8.91 15.91 16.17
CA GLN A 164 8.33 15.79 17.51
C GLN A 164 6.95 15.14 17.47
N LYS A 165 6.09 15.53 16.55
CA LYS A 165 4.75 14.94 16.39
C LYS A 165 4.81 13.45 16.04
N VAL A 166 5.72 13.05 15.13
CA VAL A 166 5.90 11.63 14.78
C VAL A 166 6.34 10.81 15.98
N ILE A 167 7.35 11.30 16.71
CA ILE A 167 7.89 10.62 17.88
C ILE A 167 6.82 10.51 18.98
N GLN A 168 6.14 11.61 19.28
CA GLN A 168 5.06 11.62 20.25
C GLN A 168 3.96 10.63 19.89
N TYR A 169 3.56 10.60 18.61
CA TYR A 169 2.55 9.65 18.14
C TYR A 169 2.98 8.20 18.30
N CYS A 170 4.22 7.88 17.94
CA CYS A 170 4.76 6.54 18.12
C CYS A 170 4.77 6.12 19.60
N ALA A 171 5.15 7.03 20.50
CA ALA A 171 5.16 6.78 21.93
C ALA A 171 3.75 6.59 22.50
N GLU A 172 2.79 7.45 22.16
CA GLU A 172 1.39 7.38 22.62
C GLU A 172 0.71 6.08 22.18
N ASN A 173 1.04 5.60 20.97
CA ASN A 173 0.49 4.34 20.45
C ASN A 173 1.35 3.12 20.80
N LYS A 174 2.41 3.30 21.62
CA LYS A 174 3.32 2.22 22.06
C LYS A 174 3.93 1.43 20.92
N PHE A 175 4.23 2.10 19.79
CA PHE A 175 4.94 1.47 18.69
C PHE A 175 6.41 1.29 19.04
N GLN A 176 6.97 0.12 18.76
CA GLN A 176 8.41 -0.05 18.78
C GLN A 176 9.00 0.59 17.52
N THR A 177 9.70 1.72 17.71
CA THR A 177 10.20 2.51 16.57
C THR A 177 11.70 2.71 16.69
N PHE A 178 12.41 2.50 15.59
CA PHE A 178 13.82 2.81 15.43
C PHE A 178 13.94 3.94 14.43
N PHE A 179 14.70 4.96 14.79
CA PHE A 179 15.00 6.09 13.94
C PHE A 179 16.49 6.08 13.62
N SER A 180 16.88 6.30 12.38
CA SER A 180 18.27 6.60 12.01
C SER A 180 18.41 8.09 11.68
N THR A 181 19.60 8.61 11.89
CA THR A 181 19.99 9.98 11.51
C THR A 181 21.51 10.12 11.44
N THR A 182 21.95 11.01 10.57
CA THR A 182 23.34 11.47 10.51
C THR A 182 23.61 12.69 11.38
N ASP A 183 22.55 13.35 11.90
CA ASP A 183 22.64 14.58 12.72
C ASP A 183 22.41 14.28 14.21
N ASN A 184 23.51 14.12 14.96
CA ASN A 184 23.48 13.88 16.40
C ASN A 184 22.98 15.08 17.23
N PHE A 185 23.11 16.32 16.75
CA PHE A 185 22.69 17.52 17.46
C PHE A 185 21.17 17.70 17.47
N ALA A 186 20.51 17.33 16.38
CA ALA A 186 19.07 17.43 16.26
C ALA A 186 18.34 16.52 17.29
N LEU A 187 18.93 15.37 17.62
CA LEU A 187 18.35 14.43 18.61
C LEU A 187 18.31 14.98 20.03
N GLN A 188 19.37 15.68 20.48
CA GLN A 188 19.48 16.15 21.88
C GLN A 188 18.42 17.19 22.27
N GLY A 189 17.90 17.95 21.29
CA GLY A 189 16.86 18.96 21.50
C GLY A 189 15.43 18.43 21.54
N VAL A 190 15.18 17.25 21.00
CA VAL A 190 13.82 16.74 20.73
C VAL A 190 13.34 15.75 21.78
N ILE A 191 14.22 15.01 22.46
CA ILE A 191 13.81 13.82 23.19
C ILE A 191 14.51 13.65 24.53
N LYS A 192 13.76 13.85 25.60
CA LYS A 192 14.26 13.59 26.96
C LYS A 192 14.32 12.10 27.35
N ASN A 193 13.76 11.18 26.55
CA ASN A 193 13.53 9.77 26.97
C ASN A 193 13.85 8.73 25.88
N LEU A 194 14.74 9.01 24.92
CA LEU A 194 15.20 8.01 23.96
C LEU A 194 16.53 7.37 24.36
N GLU A 195 16.61 6.07 24.15
CA GLU A 195 17.90 5.35 24.20
C GLU A 195 18.63 5.55 22.86
N ILE A 196 19.71 6.36 22.88
CA ILE A 196 20.53 6.64 21.70
C ILE A 196 21.66 5.62 21.67
N LYS A 197 21.80 4.91 20.53
CA LYS A 197 22.93 4.02 20.25
C LYS A 197 23.66 4.53 19.01
N GLU A 198 24.94 4.84 19.15
CA GLU A 198 25.80 5.08 18.00
C GLU A 198 26.20 3.75 17.36
N ILE A 199 26.03 3.67 16.06
CA ILE A 199 26.52 2.55 15.24
C ILE A 199 27.75 3.06 14.53
N THR A 200 28.95 2.65 14.99
CA THR A 200 30.25 2.93 14.37
C THR A 200 30.56 1.93 13.27
#